data_477a243e7e533854fd32410f40041525
#
_entry.id   477a243e7e533854fd32410f40041525
#
_cell.length_a   1.000
_cell.length_b   1.000
_cell.length_c   1.000
_cell.angle_alpha   90.00
_cell.angle_beta   90.00
_cell.angle_gamma   90.00
#
_symmetry.space_group_name_H-M   'P 1'
#
loop_
_entity.id
_entity.type
_entity.pdbx_description
1 polymer ?
#
loop_
_entity_poly.entity_id
_entity_poly.type
_entity_poly.pdbx_seq_one_letter_code
_entity_poly.pdbx_strand_id
1 'polypeptide(L)'
;MGGNEFDFLVVGAGIAGASTAWRLADHGQTALCESEAHAGFHSTGRTVALFDRSYGNAPIRELTVASEAFLASPPLPVTGPVLAQRGVLHVAESSSSDGLAAWYREIRETAPMAALLDGRYARDRVPILRPEASATCVWDPSACDIDVAALMAGLVNDFRRRGGAMKLRQQVTRLAWTGERWSVETTGGDLTARVVVNAAGAWADALAVLAGLQPLGIVPKRRSVAVIPASDSTGMEHWPFTVDAEMKWYFKGERGRLLVSPAEEVPVMPGDAAVDDVDLAAGIERFEMATTLRVDRVSAQWAGLRSFFADGTPVVGSDPQRPEFVWCAGLGGYGIQVAPAVSTLAAATALGATAPFPSLAAAVAPGRRLVPR
;
A
#
# COMPACT_ATOMS: atom_id res chain seq x y z
N MET A 1 19.03 9.01 -29.52
CA MET A 1 19.01 10.22 -28.69
C MET A 1 17.72 10.12 -27.86
N GLY A 2 17.79 9.69 -26.60
CA GLY A 2 16.63 9.69 -25.73
C GLY A 2 16.35 11.13 -25.30
N GLY A 3 15.30 11.72 -25.88
CA GLY A 3 14.90 13.08 -25.55
C GLY A 3 14.56 13.18 -24.07
N ASN A 4 14.83 14.33 -23.46
CA ASN A 4 14.42 14.68 -22.09
C ASN A 4 13.03 15.33 -22.06
N GLU A 5 12.27 15.17 -23.14
CA GLU A 5 10.94 15.72 -23.33
C GLU A 5 9.89 14.60 -23.31
N PHE A 6 8.89 14.73 -22.44
CA PHE A 6 7.89 13.71 -22.20
C PHE A 6 6.47 14.31 -22.24
N ASP A 7 5.49 13.49 -22.54
CA ASP A 7 4.08 13.84 -22.31
C ASP A 7 3.74 13.70 -20.83
N PHE A 8 4.26 12.61 -20.20
CA PHE A 8 4.01 12.30 -18.80
C PHE A 8 5.31 12.04 -18.04
N LEU A 9 5.48 12.69 -16.91
CA LEU A 9 6.53 12.39 -15.93
C LEU A 9 5.89 11.91 -14.65
N VAL A 10 6.13 10.66 -14.29
CA VAL A 10 5.71 10.08 -13.00
C VAL A 10 6.88 10.14 -12.04
N VAL A 11 6.70 10.76 -10.89
CA VAL A 11 7.73 10.91 -9.85
C VAL A 11 7.46 9.95 -8.70
N GLY A 12 8.43 9.04 -8.46
CA GLY A 12 8.39 7.95 -7.51
C GLY A 12 8.03 6.61 -8.17
N ALA A 13 8.96 5.64 -8.12
CA ALA A 13 8.79 4.30 -8.69
C ALA A 13 8.35 3.25 -7.65
N GLY A 14 7.56 3.64 -6.65
CA GLY A 14 6.78 2.72 -5.83
C GLY A 14 5.62 2.12 -6.63
N ILE A 15 4.79 1.29 -6.00
CA ILE A 15 3.67 0.61 -6.67
C ILE A 15 2.71 1.59 -7.35
N ALA A 16 2.41 2.74 -6.73
CA ALA A 16 1.54 3.77 -7.31
C ALA A 16 2.12 4.33 -8.63
N GLY A 17 3.38 4.74 -8.60
CA GLY A 17 4.03 5.33 -9.78
C GLY A 17 4.31 4.29 -10.87
N ALA A 18 4.80 3.11 -10.52
CA ALA A 18 5.06 2.05 -11.49
C ALA A 18 3.77 1.63 -12.24
N SER A 19 2.65 1.47 -11.51
CA SER A 19 1.35 1.12 -12.12
C SER A 19 0.80 2.24 -12.98
N THR A 20 0.97 3.51 -12.56
CA THR A 20 0.48 4.67 -13.32
C THR A 20 1.31 4.89 -14.57
N ALA A 21 2.65 4.85 -14.47
CA ALA A 21 3.55 4.99 -15.61
C ALA A 21 3.33 3.88 -16.65
N TRP A 22 3.15 2.64 -16.19
CA TRP A 22 2.82 1.50 -17.06
C TRP A 22 1.55 1.76 -17.89
N ARG A 23 0.49 2.33 -17.30
CA ARG A 23 -0.75 2.67 -18.00
C ARG A 23 -0.57 3.81 -19.00
N LEU A 24 0.23 4.82 -18.62
CA LEU A 24 0.46 6.00 -19.47
C LEU A 24 1.37 5.70 -20.67
N ALA A 25 2.20 4.67 -20.62
CA ALA A 25 3.15 4.34 -21.67
C ALA A 25 2.51 4.04 -23.03
N ASP A 26 1.25 3.61 -23.08
CA ASP A 26 0.51 3.39 -24.33
C ASP A 26 -0.06 4.69 -24.92
N HIS A 27 -0.01 5.81 -24.17
CA HIS A 27 -0.69 7.05 -24.51
C HIS A 27 0.26 8.22 -24.83
N GLY A 28 1.55 8.05 -24.61
CA GLY A 28 2.55 9.07 -24.90
C GLY A 28 3.92 8.76 -24.32
N GLN A 29 4.89 9.61 -24.63
CA GLN A 29 6.24 9.50 -24.11
C GLN A 29 6.21 9.66 -22.57
N THR A 30 6.49 8.58 -21.87
CA THR A 30 6.37 8.52 -20.41
C THR A 30 7.71 8.26 -19.75
N ALA A 31 8.09 9.10 -18.78
CA ALA A 31 9.22 8.84 -17.88
C ALA A 31 8.73 8.49 -16.48
N LEU A 32 9.43 7.54 -15.85
CA LEU A 32 9.28 7.19 -14.44
C LEU A 32 10.59 7.54 -13.73
N CYS A 33 10.56 8.60 -12.90
CA CYS A 33 11.69 9.15 -12.18
C CYS A 33 11.72 8.65 -10.74
N GLU A 34 12.87 8.15 -10.29
CA GLU A 34 13.06 7.58 -8.96
C GLU A 34 14.42 8.01 -8.37
N SER A 35 14.41 8.47 -7.14
CA SER A 35 15.62 8.87 -6.41
C SER A 35 16.52 7.68 -6.07
N GLU A 36 15.92 6.51 -5.84
CA GLU A 36 16.62 5.31 -5.43
C GLU A 36 17.22 4.52 -6.60
N ALA A 37 18.06 3.55 -6.27
CA ALA A 37 18.73 2.69 -7.26
C ALA A 37 17.80 1.74 -8.01
N HIS A 38 16.64 1.42 -7.41
CA HIS A 38 15.66 0.50 -7.99
C HIS A 38 14.24 0.88 -7.59
N ALA A 39 13.28 0.47 -8.41
CA ALA A 39 11.86 0.65 -8.12
C ALA A 39 11.44 -0.13 -6.86
N GLY A 40 10.49 0.40 -6.11
CA GLY A 40 9.92 -0.27 -4.95
C GLY A 40 10.77 -0.27 -3.68
N PHE A 41 11.82 0.55 -3.60
CA PHE A 41 12.81 0.54 -2.50
C PHE A 41 12.20 0.76 -1.11
N HIS A 42 11.29 1.72 -0.99
CA HIS A 42 10.67 2.08 0.31
C HIS A 42 9.43 1.22 0.63
N SER A 43 8.29 1.82 0.91
CA SER A 43 7.07 1.16 1.42
C SER A 43 6.64 -0.07 0.61
N THR A 44 6.81 -0.04 -0.70
CA THR A 44 6.45 -1.14 -1.60
C THR A 44 7.25 -2.40 -1.33
N GLY A 45 8.56 -2.29 -1.12
CA GLY A 45 9.44 -3.43 -0.81
C GLY A 45 9.46 -3.84 0.67
N ARG A 46 8.83 -3.06 1.55
CA ARG A 46 8.83 -3.27 3.02
C ARG A 46 7.44 -3.65 3.53
N THR A 47 6.79 -4.54 2.83
CA THR A 47 5.39 -4.89 3.07
C THR A 47 5.23 -6.36 3.46
N VAL A 48 4.17 -6.66 4.20
CA VAL A 48 3.72 -8.04 4.46
C VAL A 48 2.70 -8.48 3.41
N ALA A 49 2.15 -7.55 2.66
CA ALA A 49 1.28 -7.62 1.50
C ALA A 49 0.17 -8.68 1.57
N LEU A 50 -1.01 -8.22 1.91
CA LEU A 50 -2.24 -9.01 1.86
C LEU A 50 -3.23 -8.31 0.93
N PHE A 51 -3.97 -9.06 0.13
CA PHE A 51 -5.20 -8.64 -0.52
C PHE A 51 -6.35 -9.01 0.42
N ASP A 52 -7.01 -8.00 0.97
CA ASP A 52 -8.08 -8.16 1.94
C ASP A 52 -9.20 -7.13 1.65
N ARG A 53 -10.37 -7.63 1.26
CA ARG A 53 -11.54 -6.80 0.92
C ARG A 53 -12.19 -6.15 2.15
N SER A 54 -11.86 -6.62 3.34
CA SER A 54 -12.37 -6.08 4.59
C SER A 54 -11.57 -4.92 5.15
N TYR A 55 -10.32 -4.74 4.65
CA TYR A 55 -9.35 -3.83 5.23
C TYR A 55 -9.57 -2.37 4.80
N GLY A 56 -9.55 -1.47 5.78
CA GLY A 56 -9.67 -0.03 5.58
C GLY A 56 -11.10 0.51 5.64
N ASN A 57 -11.25 1.80 5.34
CA ASN A 57 -12.55 2.46 5.25
C ASN A 57 -13.31 2.10 3.96
N ALA A 58 -14.56 2.53 3.83
CA ALA A 58 -15.40 2.17 2.69
C ALA A 58 -14.76 2.48 1.32
N PRO A 59 -14.22 3.68 1.04
CA PRO A 59 -13.53 3.95 -0.23
C PRO A 59 -12.34 3.01 -0.50
N ILE A 60 -11.57 2.63 0.54
CA ILE A 60 -10.46 1.68 0.38
C ILE A 60 -10.98 0.30 0.00
N ARG A 61 -12.02 -0.18 0.68
CA ARG A 61 -12.63 -1.49 0.37
C ARG A 61 -13.17 -1.55 -1.06
N GLU A 62 -13.83 -0.48 -1.52
CA GLU A 62 -14.32 -0.36 -2.90
C GLU A 62 -13.17 -0.32 -3.92
N LEU A 63 -12.08 0.41 -3.64
CA LEU A 63 -10.86 0.42 -4.47
C LEU A 63 -10.22 -0.97 -4.51
N THR A 64 -10.24 -1.71 -3.39
CA THR A 64 -9.73 -3.09 -3.32
C THR A 64 -10.55 -4.02 -4.21
N VAL A 65 -11.88 -3.97 -4.12
CA VAL A 65 -12.79 -4.73 -5.00
C VAL A 65 -12.56 -4.37 -6.47
N ALA A 66 -12.44 -3.08 -6.80
CA ALA A 66 -12.18 -2.62 -8.17
C ALA A 66 -10.80 -3.07 -8.71
N SER A 67 -9.86 -3.41 -7.82
CA SER A 67 -8.50 -3.86 -8.17
C SER A 67 -8.38 -5.37 -8.37
N GLU A 68 -9.35 -6.14 -7.88
CA GLU A 68 -9.25 -7.59 -7.77
C GLU A 68 -9.02 -8.30 -9.10
N ALA A 69 -9.81 -7.99 -10.11
CA ALA A 69 -9.70 -8.64 -11.42
C ALA A 69 -8.30 -8.48 -12.02
N PHE A 70 -7.69 -7.30 -11.84
CA PHE A 70 -6.32 -7.06 -12.28
C PHE A 70 -5.31 -7.91 -11.51
N LEU A 71 -5.42 -7.98 -10.18
CA LEU A 71 -4.47 -8.73 -9.36
C LEU A 71 -4.61 -10.24 -9.53
N ALA A 72 -5.84 -10.72 -9.76
CA ALA A 72 -6.10 -12.14 -10.01
C ALA A 72 -5.53 -12.63 -11.36
N SER A 73 -5.54 -11.77 -12.38
CA SER A 73 -5.01 -12.07 -13.71
C SER A 73 -4.40 -10.82 -14.35
N PRO A 74 -3.22 -10.39 -13.89
CA PRO A 74 -2.62 -9.17 -14.41
C PRO A 74 -2.19 -9.36 -15.87
N PRO A 75 -2.48 -8.37 -16.76
CA PRO A 75 -2.04 -8.40 -18.16
C PRO A 75 -0.55 -8.02 -18.25
N LEU A 76 0.28 -8.68 -17.47
CA LEU A 76 1.71 -8.42 -17.29
C LEU A 76 2.50 -9.70 -17.54
N PRO A 77 3.76 -9.60 -17.98
CA PRO A 77 4.64 -10.75 -18.11
C PRO A 77 5.16 -11.22 -16.74
N VAL A 78 4.27 -11.86 -15.97
CA VAL A 78 4.61 -12.45 -14.67
C VAL A 78 4.70 -13.96 -14.77
N THR A 79 5.59 -14.55 -13.96
CA THR A 79 5.73 -16.00 -13.81
C THR A 79 4.93 -16.44 -12.58
N GLY A 80 3.82 -17.12 -12.80
CA GLY A 80 2.94 -17.60 -11.72
C GLY A 80 1.88 -16.58 -11.27
N PRO A 81 1.03 -17.00 -10.33
CA PRO A 81 -0.05 -16.16 -9.82
C PRO A 81 0.49 -15.03 -8.94
N VAL A 82 -0.07 -13.83 -9.10
CA VAL A 82 0.21 -12.70 -8.19
C VAL A 82 -0.55 -12.84 -6.88
N LEU A 83 -1.73 -13.46 -6.88
CA LEU A 83 -2.50 -13.77 -5.68
C LEU A 83 -2.39 -15.25 -5.33
N ALA A 84 -2.08 -15.54 -4.07
CA ALA A 84 -2.10 -16.88 -3.51
C ALA A 84 -3.04 -16.91 -2.29
N GLN A 85 -3.98 -17.86 -2.27
CA GLN A 85 -4.97 -17.95 -1.19
C GLN A 85 -4.29 -18.12 0.17
N ARG A 86 -4.71 -17.29 1.15
CA ARG A 86 -4.22 -17.30 2.52
C ARG A 86 -5.35 -17.34 3.54
N GLY A 87 -6.37 -16.51 3.35
CA GLY A 87 -7.37 -16.16 4.33
C GLY A 87 -6.86 -15.17 5.37
N VAL A 88 -7.79 -14.43 5.98
CA VAL A 88 -7.52 -13.53 7.10
C VAL A 88 -8.41 -13.86 8.29
N LEU A 89 -7.83 -13.80 9.47
CA LEU A 89 -8.49 -14.08 10.73
C LEU A 89 -8.34 -12.86 11.66
N HIS A 90 -9.44 -12.14 11.87
CA HIS A 90 -9.50 -11.08 12.86
C HIS A 90 -9.97 -11.71 14.17
N VAL A 91 -9.20 -11.57 15.24
CA VAL A 91 -9.51 -12.12 16.56
C VAL A 91 -9.77 -11.01 17.57
N ALA A 92 -10.70 -11.25 18.48
CA ALA A 92 -11.05 -10.30 19.54
C ALA A 92 -11.11 -10.98 20.90
N GLU A 93 -10.64 -10.26 21.91
CA GLU A 93 -10.93 -10.55 23.31
C GLU A 93 -12.45 -10.38 23.58
N SER A 94 -12.93 -10.88 24.72
CA SER A 94 -14.34 -10.72 25.10
C SER A 94 -14.78 -9.26 25.17
N SER A 95 -13.90 -8.37 25.63
CA SER A 95 -14.13 -6.92 25.74
C SER A 95 -14.29 -6.21 24.38
N SER A 96 -13.69 -6.76 23.32
CA SER A 96 -13.70 -6.19 21.95
C SER A 96 -14.64 -6.92 21.00
N SER A 97 -15.34 -7.96 21.46
CA SER A 97 -16.20 -8.81 20.61
C SER A 97 -17.37 -8.05 19.98
N ASP A 98 -17.99 -7.13 20.70
CA ASP A 98 -19.09 -6.30 20.18
C ASP A 98 -18.59 -5.33 19.08
N GLY A 99 -17.39 -4.77 19.23
CA GLY A 99 -16.72 -3.94 18.23
C GLY A 99 -16.44 -4.74 16.96
N LEU A 100 -15.89 -5.96 17.08
CA LEU A 100 -15.65 -6.85 15.97
C LEU A 100 -16.97 -7.24 15.26
N ALA A 101 -18.04 -7.51 15.99
CA ALA A 101 -19.35 -7.81 15.41
C ALA A 101 -19.98 -6.60 14.71
N ALA A 102 -19.76 -5.38 15.20
CA ALA A 102 -20.19 -4.17 14.53
C ALA A 102 -19.43 -3.97 13.21
N TRP A 103 -18.11 -4.07 13.24
CA TRP A 103 -17.26 -3.99 12.04
C TRP A 103 -17.60 -5.09 11.02
N TYR A 104 -17.88 -6.33 11.44
CA TYR A 104 -18.31 -7.39 10.53
C TYR A 104 -19.55 -7.00 9.73
N ARG A 105 -20.52 -6.30 10.34
CA ARG A 105 -21.72 -5.83 9.62
C ARG A 105 -21.39 -4.80 8.53
N GLU A 106 -20.37 -3.96 8.74
CA GLU A 106 -19.94 -2.96 7.77
C GLU A 106 -19.24 -3.56 6.55
N ILE A 107 -18.51 -4.67 6.72
CA ILE A 107 -17.71 -5.26 5.65
C ILE A 107 -18.48 -6.25 4.77
N ARG A 108 -19.70 -6.64 5.14
CA ARG A 108 -20.43 -7.72 4.47
C ARG A 108 -20.64 -7.55 2.97
N GLU A 109 -20.74 -6.33 2.49
CA GLU A 109 -20.91 -6.05 1.06
C GLU A 109 -19.61 -6.24 0.27
N THR A 110 -18.49 -5.84 0.84
CA THR A 110 -17.18 -5.92 0.19
C THR A 110 -16.49 -7.26 0.43
N ALA A 111 -16.73 -7.90 1.56
CA ALA A 111 -16.18 -9.19 1.96
C ALA A 111 -17.30 -10.23 2.21
N PRO A 112 -18.06 -10.64 1.17
CA PRO A 112 -19.25 -11.50 1.33
C PRO A 112 -18.92 -12.91 1.82
N MET A 113 -17.67 -13.35 1.72
CA MET A 113 -17.20 -14.65 2.23
C MET A 113 -16.83 -14.62 3.71
N ALA A 114 -16.75 -13.42 4.31
CA ALA A 114 -16.43 -13.28 5.72
C ALA A 114 -17.56 -13.84 6.61
N ALA A 115 -17.18 -14.43 7.73
CA ALA A 115 -18.09 -15.00 8.73
C ALA A 115 -17.66 -14.61 10.16
N LEU A 116 -18.61 -14.18 10.97
CA LEU A 116 -18.42 -13.98 12.41
C LEU A 116 -18.62 -15.33 13.12
N LEU A 117 -17.61 -15.79 13.85
CA LEU A 117 -17.54 -17.13 14.42
C LEU A 117 -17.05 -17.09 15.87
N ASP A 118 -17.25 -18.19 16.59
CA ASP A 118 -16.69 -18.41 17.92
C ASP A 118 -15.15 -18.54 17.85
N GLY A 119 -14.49 -18.11 18.91
CA GLY A 119 -13.03 -18.11 18.99
C GLY A 119 -12.37 -19.49 18.95
N ARG A 120 -13.12 -20.57 19.22
CA ARG A 120 -12.63 -21.94 19.01
C ARG A 120 -12.25 -22.17 17.55
N TYR A 121 -13.05 -21.62 16.62
CA TYR A 121 -12.72 -21.70 15.19
C TYR A 121 -11.36 -21.09 14.84
N ALA A 122 -11.02 -19.98 15.51
CA ALA A 122 -9.71 -19.33 15.35
C ALA A 122 -8.57 -20.24 15.87
N ARG A 123 -8.75 -20.83 17.07
CA ARG A 123 -7.76 -21.71 17.70
C ARG A 123 -7.56 -23.04 16.96
N ASP A 124 -8.61 -23.57 16.33
CA ASP A 124 -8.50 -24.77 15.50
C ASP A 124 -7.62 -24.53 14.25
N ARG A 125 -7.53 -23.27 13.76
CA ARG A 125 -6.69 -22.88 12.63
C ARG A 125 -5.33 -22.35 13.02
N VAL A 126 -5.25 -21.70 14.16
CA VAL A 126 -4.04 -21.08 14.69
C VAL A 126 -3.87 -21.53 16.14
N PRO A 127 -3.34 -22.73 16.36
CA PRO A 127 -3.35 -23.38 17.68
C PRO A 127 -2.55 -22.67 18.76
N ILE A 128 -1.72 -21.70 18.40
CA ILE A 128 -0.97 -20.87 19.35
C ILE A 128 -1.81 -19.79 20.01
N LEU A 129 -2.99 -19.46 19.48
CA LEU A 129 -3.85 -18.41 20.05
C LEU A 129 -4.37 -18.83 21.43
N ARG A 130 -4.27 -17.92 22.40
CA ARG A 130 -4.87 -18.10 23.72
C ARG A 130 -6.38 -17.86 23.69
N PRO A 131 -7.16 -18.57 24.51
CA PRO A 131 -8.61 -18.33 24.63
C PRO A 131 -8.96 -16.88 24.95
N GLU A 132 -8.18 -16.24 25.81
CA GLU A 132 -8.37 -14.86 26.27
C GLU A 132 -8.28 -13.86 25.12
N ALA A 133 -7.34 -14.06 24.18
CA ALA A 133 -7.12 -13.20 23.03
C ALA A 133 -8.01 -13.52 21.83
N SER A 134 -8.79 -14.59 21.90
CA SER A 134 -9.60 -15.10 20.78
C SER A 134 -10.96 -15.61 21.26
N ALA A 135 -11.74 -14.76 21.93
CA ALA A 135 -13.10 -15.11 22.36
C ALA A 135 -14.05 -15.18 21.15
N THR A 136 -13.88 -14.30 20.19
CA THR A 136 -14.66 -14.22 18.94
C THR A 136 -13.71 -13.96 17.78
N CYS A 137 -14.10 -14.36 16.58
CA CYS A 137 -13.31 -14.06 15.37
C CYS A 137 -14.19 -13.74 14.15
N VAL A 138 -13.62 -13.00 13.21
CA VAL A 138 -14.11 -12.89 11.83
C VAL A 138 -13.10 -13.60 10.93
N TRP A 139 -13.58 -14.58 10.17
CA TRP A 139 -12.82 -15.33 9.20
C TRP A 139 -13.23 -14.96 7.78
N ASP A 140 -12.28 -14.53 6.94
CA ASP A 140 -12.49 -14.39 5.51
C ASP A 140 -11.52 -15.29 4.73
N PRO A 141 -12.03 -16.37 4.10
CA PRO A 141 -11.22 -17.27 3.28
C PRO A 141 -10.73 -16.64 1.98
N SER A 142 -11.32 -15.53 1.54
CA SER A 142 -11.01 -14.92 0.24
C SER A 142 -9.75 -14.06 0.23
N ALA A 143 -9.20 -13.72 1.39
CA ALA A 143 -7.96 -12.95 1.48
C ALA A 143 -6.77 -13.75 0.92
N CYS A 144 -5.87 -13.04 0.23
CA CYS A 144 -4.74 -13.63 -0.48
C CYS A 144 -3.43 -12.95 -0.14
N ASP A 145 -2.34 -13.71 -0.12
CA ASP A 145 -1.00 -13.13 -0.23
C ASP A 145 -0.82 -12.51 -1.60
N ILE A 146 -0.07 -11.41 -1.67
CA ILE A 146 0.30 -10.76 -2.94
C ILE A 146 1.80 -10.97 -3.19
N ASP A 147 2.16 -11.53 -4.34
CA ASP A 147 3.56 -11.53 -4.81
C ASP A 147 3.92 -10.14 -5.35
N VAL A 148 4.37 -9.28 -4.44
CA VAL A 148 4.75 -7.91 -4.77
C VAL A 148 5.96 -7.85 -5.68
N ALA A 149 6.89 -8.79 -5.54
CA ALA A 149 8.09 -8.85 -6.37
C ALA A 149 7.74 -9.17 -7.82
N ALA A 150 6.89 -10.18 -8.06
CA ALA A 150 6.41 -10.52 -9.39
C ALA A 150 5.57 -9.38 -9.99
N LEU A 151 4.68 -8.76 -9.22
CA LEU A 151 3.87 -7.64 -9.68
C LEU A 151 4.73 -6.43 -10.10
N MET A 152 5.67 -6.02 -9.26
CA MET A 152 6.57 -4.89 -9.55
C MET A 152 7.48 -5.18 -10.74
N ALA A 153 8.04 -6.39 -10.81
CA ALA A 153 8.87 -6.79 -11.95
C ALA A 153 8.07 -6.79 -13.26
N GLY A 154 6.84 -7.32 -13.24
CA GLY A 154 5.93 -7.32 -14.38
C GLY A 154 5.63 -5.90 -14.86
N LEU A 155 5.25 -5.00 -13.95
CA LEU A 155 4.97 -3.58 -14.26
C LEU A 155 6.18 -2.87 -14.87
N VAL A 156 7.34 -2.95 -14.23
CA VAL A 156 8.56 -2.24 -14.68
C VAL A 156 9.08 -2.81 -16.00
N ASN A 157 9.08 -4.12 -16.18
CA ASN A 157 9.55 -4.75 -17.41
C ASN A 157 8.63 -4.43 -18.60
N ASP A 158 7.31 -4.49 -18.37
CA ASP A 158 6.36 -4.17 -19.42
C ASP A 158 6.33 -2.67 -19.76
N PHE A 159 6.48 -1.79 -18.76
CA PHE A 159 6.67 -0.36 -18.95
C PHE A 159 7.85 -0.07 -19.89
N ARG A 160 9.02 -0.69 -19.62
CA ARG A 160 10.21 -0.55 -20.50
C ARG A 160 9.97 -1.11 -21.90
N ARG A 161 9.30 -2.25 -22.00
CA ARG A 161 8.97 -2.88 -23.29
C ARG A 161 8.07 -2.00 -24.15
N ARG A 162 7.18 -1.21 -23.53
CA ARG A 162 6.32 -0.21 -24.21
C ARG A 162 7.04 1.10 -24.53
N GLY A 163 8.37 1.18 -24.32
CA GLY A 163 9.17 2.37 -24.60
C GLY A 163 9.23 3.38 -23.46
N GLY A 164 8.74 3.04 -22.29
CA GLY A 164 8.81 3.90 -21.10
C GLY A 164 10.24 4.13 -20.62
N ALA A 165 10.57 5.37 -20.29
CA ALA A 165 11.90 5.78 -19.85
C ALA A 165 12.04 5.68 -18.33
N MET A 166 12.88 4.75 -17.85
CA MET A 166 13.25 4.66 -16.43
C MET A 166 14.40 5.59 -16.11
N LYS A 167 14.19 6.51 -15.17
CA LYS A 167 15.17 7.49 -14.67
C LYS A 167 15.44 7.18 -13.19
N LEU A 168 16.33 6.21 -12.94
CA LEU A 168 16.74 5.79 -11.59
C LEU A 168 17.90 6.65 -11.07
N ARG A 169 18.04 6.75 -9.73
CA ARG A 169 19.02 7.60 -9.07
C ARG A 169 18.93 9.06 -9.47
N GLN A 170 17.71 9.50 -9.78
CA GLN A 170 17.42 10.87 -10.16
C GLN A 170 16.39 11.47 -9.21
N GLN A 171 16.87 12.27 -8.29
CA GLN A 171 16.02 13.03 -7.39
C GLN A 171 15.56 14.31 -8.09
N VAL A 172 14.25 14.55 -8.09
CA VAL A 172 13.69 15.84 -8.51
C VAL A 172 14.05 16.90 -7.47
N THR A 173 14.66 17.99 -7.90
CA THR A 173 15.11 19.10 -7.05
C THR A 173 14.32 20.39 -7.27
N ARG A 174 13.68 20.53 -8.41
CA ARG A 174 12.84 21.67 -8.74
C ARG A 174 11.79 21.31 -9.79
N LEU A 175 10.60 21.89 -9.67
CA LEU A 175 9.57 21.89 -10.72
C LEU A 175 9.09 23.32 -10.96
N ALA A 176 9.02 23.74 -12.22
CA ALA A 176 8.51 25.04 -12.60
C ALA A 176 7.58 24.91 -13.81
N TRP A 177 6.38 25.44 -13.70
CA TRP A 177 5.45 25.52 -14.82
C TRP A 177 5.81 26.71 -15.72
N THR A 178 6.05 26.44 -17.00
CA THR A 178 6.45 27.46 -17.98
C THR A 178 5.28 28.14 -18.68
N GLY A 179 4.06 27.74 -18.40
CA GLY A 179 2.84 28.15 -19.13
C GLY A 179 2.33 27.08 -20.09
N GLU A 180 3.19 26.16 -20.51
CA GLU A 180 2.88 25.09 -21.46
C GLU A 180 3.34 23.71 -20.97
N ARG A 181 4.48 23.66 -20.27
CA ARG A 181 5.11 22.42 -19.77
C ARG A 181 5.75 22.62 -18.42
N TRP A 182 5.95 21.55 -17.70
CA TRP A 182 6.82 21.50 -16.55
C TRP A 182 8.28 21.45 -16.97
N SER A 183 9.10 22.35 -16.43
CA SER A 183 10.56 22.24 -16.39
C SER A 183 10.94 21.56 -15.09
N VAL A 184 11.67 20.46 -15.16
CA VAL A 184 11.97 19.59 -14.01
C VAL A 184 13.47 19.40 -13.92
N GLU A 185 14.08 19.98 -12.89
CA GLU A 185 15.49 19.76 -12.57
C GLU A 185 15.64 18.50 -11.75
N THR A 186 16.58 17.64 -12.13
CA THR A 186 16.92 16.43 -11.38
C THR A 186 18.42 16.31 -11.15
N THR A 187 18.83 15.48 -10.22
CA THR A 187 20.26 15.17 -9.99
C THR A 187 20.91 14.46 -11.19
N GLY A 188 20.14 13.97 -12.15
CA GLY A 188 20.62 13.29 -13.36
C GLY A 188 20.41 14.07 -14.66
N GLY A 189 20.06 15.36 -14.56
CA GLY A 189 19.80 16.26 -15.68
C GLY A 189 18.35 16.71 -15.78
N ASP A 190 18.10 17.69 -16.64
CA ASP A 190 16.80 18.34 -16.77
C ASP A 190 15.86 17.55 -17.67
N LEU A 191 14.59 17.54 -17.31
CA LEU A 191 13.49 16.93 -18.02
C LEU A 191 12.39 17.97 -18.28
N THR A 192 11.56 17.71 -19.29
CA THR A 192 10.32 18.47 -19.48
C THR A 192 9.13 17.53 -19.62
N ALA A 193 7.96 17.92 -19.12
CA ALA A 193 6.75 17.13 -19.24
C ALA A 193 5.49 18.00 -19.38
N ARG A 194 4.48 17.51 -20.09
CA ARG A 194 3.16 18.18 -20.12
C ARG A 194 2.41 17.97 -18.82
N VAL A 195 2.44 16.75 -18.28
CA VAL A 195 1.78 16.39 -17.04
C VAL A 195 2.81 15.74 -16.10
N VAL A 196 2.78 16.15 -14.83
CA VAL A 196 3.54 15.52 -13.75
C VAL A 196 2.57 14.74 -12.86
N VAL A 197 2.87 13.46 -12.62
CA VAL A 197 2.15 12.64 -11.64
C VAL A 197 3.00 12.51 -10.39
N ASN A 198 2.49 13.01 -9.28
CA ASN A 198 3.12 12.91 -7.97
C ASN A 198 2.76 11.58 -7.31
N ALA A 199 3.62 10.60 -7.45
CA ALA A 199 3.56 9.28 -6.82
C ALA A 199 4.70 9.08 -5.80
N ALA A 200 5.20 10.18 -5.21
CA ALA A 200 6.38 10.23 -4.36
C ALA A 200 6.14 9.69 -2.92
N GLY A 201 5.03 9.03 -2.66
CA GLY A 201 4.74 8.35 -1.39
C GLY A 201 4.84 9.28 -0.18
N ALA A 202 5.79 9.03 0.72
CA ALA A 202 6.01 9.86 1.90
C ALA A 202 6.51 11.28 1.57
N TRP A 203 7.11 11.49 0.41
CA TRP A 203 7.63 12.78 -0.05
C TRP A 203 6.64 13.55 -0.95
N ALA A 204 5.39 13.11 -1.03
CA ALA A 204 4.42 13.72 -1.94
C ALA A 204 4.19 15.22 -1.65
N ASP A 205 4.07 15.60 -0.40
CA ASP A 205 3.93 17.02 -0.02
C ASP A 205 5.20 17.83 -0.31
N ALA A 206 6.37 17.25 -0.08
CA ALA A 206 7.65 17.90 -0.41
C ALA A 206 7.76 18.15 -1.93
N LEU A 207 7.32 17.20 -2.76
CA LEU A 207 7.30 17.39 -4.21
C LEU A 207 6.32 18.49 -4.64
N ALA A 208 5.17 18.60 -3.99
CA ALA A 208 4.22 19.68 -4.24
C ALA A 208 4.82 21.06 -3.90
N VAL A 209 5.52 21.17 -2.79
CA VAL A 209 6.23 22.39 -2.41
C VAL A 209 7.30 22.78 -3.45
N LEU A 210 8.07 21.80 -3.98
CA LEU A 210 9.01 22.04 -5.07
C LEU A 210 8.34 22.53 -6.35
N ALA A 211 7.07 22.17 -6.57
CA ALA A 211 6.24 22.63 -7.69
C ALA A 211 5.55 24.00 -7.44
N GLY A 212 5.76 24.61 -6.27
CA GLY A 212 5.09 25.84 -5.87
C GLY A 212 3.61 25.66 -5.50
N LEU A 213 3.20 24.43 -5.19
CA LEU A 213 1.83 24.06 -4.81
C LEU A 213 1.68 23.87 -3.30
N GLN A 214 0.44 23.93 -2.82
CA GLN A 214 0.16 23.71 -1.40
C GLN A 214 0.27 22.22 -1.07
N PRO A 215 0.94 21.86 0.04
CA PRO A 215 0.93 20.50 0.54
C PRO A 215 -0.48 20.10 1.01
N LEU A 216 -0.81 18.81 0.90
CA LEU A 216 -2.10 18.27 1.31
C LEU A 216 -2.15 17.85 2.80
N GLY A 217 -1.02 17.87 3.50
CA GLY A 217 -0.93 17.38 4.88
C GLY A 217 -0.85 15.85 4.95
N ILE A 218 -0.15 15.22 4.01
CA ILE A 218 0.09 13.76 4.03
C ILE A 218 1.05 13.43 5.15
N VAL A 219 0.64 12.55 6.07
CA VAL A 219 1.40 12.16 7.24
C VAL A 219 1.98 10.75 7.05
N PRO A 220 3.30 10.59 6.90
CA PRO A 220 3.95 9.29 6.95
C PRO A 220 3.93 8.74 8.37
N LYS A 221 3.55 7.48 8.54
CA LYS A 221 3.55 6.76 9.80
C LYS A 221 4.41 5.51 9.69
N ARG A 222 5.26 5.27 10.69
CA ARG A 222 6.10 4.08 10.77
C ARG A 222 5.25 2.85 11.04
N ARG A 223 5.64 1.73 10.40
CA ARG A 223 5.12 0.40 10.64
C ARG A 223 6.29 -0.58 10.61
N SER A 224 6.52 -1.26 11.73
CA SER A 224 7.62 -2.20 11.92
C SER A 224 7.17 -3.65 11.80
N VAL A 225 8.11 -4.52 11.44
CA VAL A 225 7.92 -5.98 11.38
C VAL A 225 9.16 -6.65 11.95
N ALA A 226 8.96 -7.59 12.87
CA ALA A 226 9.96 -8.52 13.35
C ALA A 226 9.86 -9.86 12.62
N VAL A 227 10.99 -10.47 12.32
CA VAL A 227 11.09 -11.84 11.80
C VAL A 227 11.49 -12.77 12.94
N ILE A 228 10.60 -13.67 13.31
CA ILE A 228 10.81 -14.63 14.39
C ILE A 228 11.04 -16.00 13.76
N PRO A 229 12.18 -16.67 14.01
CA PRO A 229 12.39 -18.03 13.55
C PRO A 229 11.32 -18.97 14.12
N ALA A 230 10.77 -19.82 13.29
CA ALA A 230 9.83 -20.86 13.69
C ALA A 230 10.38 -22.23 13.29
N SER A 231 10.03 -23.27 14.03
CA SER A 231 10.41 -24.65 13.61
C SER A 231 9.51 -25.08 12.44
N ASP A 232 10.07 -25.71 11.42
CA ASP A 232 9.36 -26.21 10.23
C ASP A 232 8.24 -27.22 10.54
N SER A 233 8.24 -27.80 11.77
CA SER A 233 7.27 -28.81 12.20
C SER A 233 5.89 -28.27 12.56
N THR A 234 5.67 -26.95 12.54
CA THR A 234 4.44 -26.34 13.07
C THR A 234 3.37 -26.07 12.03
N GLY A 235 3.67 -26.17 10.72
CA GLY A 235 2.73 -25.83 9.65
C GLY A 235 2.32 -24.34 9.61
N MET A 236 3.11 -23.47 10.23
CA MET A 236 2.80 -22.03 10.38
C MET A 236 2.67 -21.30 9.03
N GLU A 237 3.33 -21.80 7.98
CA GLU A 237 3.22 -21.23 6.63
C GLU A 237 1.81 -21.34 6.04
N HIS A 238 0.97 -22.22 6.57
CA HIS A 238 -0.41 -22.42 6.14
C HIS A 238 -1.43 -21.68 7.01
N TRP A 239 -0.98 -21.05 8.10
CA TRP A 239 -1.88 -20.28 8.93
C TRP A 239 -2.39 -19.05 8.19
N PRO A 240 -3.65 -18.65 8.43
CA PRO A 240 -4.16 -17.39 7.91
C PRO A 240 -3.34 -16.21 8.44
N PHE A 241 -3.38 -15.10 7.70
CA PHE A 241 -2.96 -13.82 8.27
C PHE A 241 -3.83 -13.53 9.49
N THR A 242 -3.21 -13.42 10.66
CA THR A 242 -3.94 -13.26 11.91
C THR A 242 -3.68 -11.87 12.48
N VAL A 243 -4.76 -11.19 12.81
CA VAL A 243 -4.73 -9.80 13.28
C VAL A 243 -5.67 -9.60 14.48
N ASP A 244 -5.21 -8.86 15.46
CA ASP A 244 -6.04 -8.34 16.55
C ASP A 244 -7.10 -7.36 16.01
N ALA A 245 -8.35 -7.50 16.44
CA ALA A 245 -9.47 -6.69 15.98
C ALA A 245 -9.29 -5.19 16.23
N GLU A 246 -8.52 -4.80 17.24
CA GLU A 246 -8.16 -3.42 17.55
C GLU A 246 -6.81 -3.00 16.94
N MET A 247 -6.25 -3.82 16.02
CA MET A 247 -4.96 -3.56 15.35
C MET A 247 -3.79 -3.35 16.31
N LYS A 248 -3.76 -4.06 17.43
CA LYS A 248 -2.66 -4.00 18.41
C LYS A 248 -1.45 -4.82 18.01
N TRP A 249 -1.65 -5.84 17.19
CA TRP A 249 -0.65 -6.71 16.59
C TRP A 249 -1.24 -7.46 15.38
N TYR A 250 -0.35 -7.97 14.54
CA TYR A 250 -0.68 -8.98 13.55
C TYR A 250 0.52 -9.88 13.27
N PHE A 251 0.27 -11.06 12.74
CA PHE A 251 1.32 -11.94 12.27
C PHE A 251 0.92 -12.75 11.04
N LYS A 252 1.95 -13.23 10.35
CA LYS A 252 1.83 -14.12 9.19
C LYS A 252 2.96 -15.14 9.20
N GLY A 253 2.64 -16.43 8.97
CA GLY A 253 3.64 -17.46 8.72
C GLY A 253 4.19 -17.38 7.30
N GLU A 254 5.50 -17.50 7.15
CA GLU A 254 6.17 -17.50 5.87
C GLU A 254 7.47 -18.30 5.93
N ARG A 255 7.54 -19.43 5.18
CA ARG A 255 8.78 -20.20 4.96
C ARG A 255 9.60 -20.47 6.23
N GLY A 256 8.99 -21.10 7.24
CA GLY A 256 9.67 -21.47 8.49
C GLY A 256 9.94 -20.30 9.44
N ARG A 257 9.24 -19.19 9.30
CA ARG A 257 9.33 -18.00 10.17
C ARG A 257 7.97 -17.34 10.35
N LEU A 258 7.82 -16.56 11.40
CA LEU A 258 6.71 -15.67 11.59
C LEU A 258 7.15 -14.22 11.35
N LEU A 259 6.35 -13.49 10.59
CA LEU A 259 6.41 -12.05 10.50
C LEU A 259 5.43 -11.50 11.55
N VAL A 260 5.93 -10.77 12.52
CA VAL A 260 5.12 -10.20 13.62
C VAL A 260 5.26 -8.69 13.59
N SER A 261 4.15 -7.97 13.67
CA SER A 261 4.14 -6.50 13.71
C SER A 261 3.42 -5.99 14.95
N PRO A 262 3.96 -4.95 15.61
CA PRO A 262 3.28 -4.22 16.68
C PRO A 262 2.06 -3.42 16.19
N ALA A 263 1.85 -3.38 14.89
CA ALA A 263 0.80 -2.62 14.23
C ALA A 263 0.78 -1.11 14.59
N GLU A 264 1.92 -0.55 14.99
CA GLU A 264 2.08 0.86 15.34
C GLU A 264 1.84 1.81 14.15
N GLU A 265 1.38 3.01 14.44
CA GLU A 265 1.18 4.10 13.48
C GLU A 265 1.76 5.42 14.03
N VAL A 266 3.07 5.43 14.26
CA VAL A 266 3.77 6.59 14.80
C VAL A 266 4.13 7.55 13.66
N PRO A 267 3.66 8.81 13.69
CA PRO A 267 4.04 9.83 12.71
C PRO A 267 5.56 10.06 12.72
N VAL A 268 6.16 10.09 11.53
CA VAL A 268 7.60 10.35 11.38
C VAL A 268 7.84 11.22 10.14
N MET A 269 9.00 11.83 10.06
CA MET A 269 9.41 12.55 8.84
C MET A 269 9.65 11.56 7.69
N PRO A 270 9.41 11.99 6.43
CA PRO A 270 9.82 11.21 5.26
C PRO A 270 11.31 10.86 5.32
N GLY A 271 11.64 9.59 5.13
CA GLY A 271 13.01 9.10 5.23
C GLY A 271 13.11 7.59 5.05
N ASP A 272 14.31 7.07 5.19
CA ASP A 272 14.53 5.63 5.31
C ASP A 272 14.09 5.19 6.72
N ALA A 273 12.95 4.47 6.77
CA ALA A 273 12.32 4.14 8.05
C ALA A 273 13.17 3.13 8.83
N ALA A 274 13.55 3.50 10.04
CA ALA A 274 14.18 2.62 11.01
C ALA A 274 13.14 2.07 12.01
N VAL A 275 13.38 0.85 12.49
CA VAL A 275 12.62 0.26 13.57
C VAL A 275 12.92 1.00 14.87
N ASP A 276 11.90 1.20 15.68
CA ASP A 276 12.06 1.62 17.07
C ASP A 276 11.98 0.37 17.95
N ASP A 277 13.06 0.09 18.67
CA ASP A 277 13.18 -1.14 19.45
C ASP A 277 12.17 -1.22 20.62
N VAL A 278 11.77 -0.06 21.16
CA VAL A 278 10.77 0.00 22.24
C VAL A 278 9.38 -0.35 21.71
N ASP A 279 8.98 0.26 20.60
CA ASP A 279 7.68 -0.05 19.96
C ASP A 279 7.63 -1.51 19.49
N LEU A 280 8.74 -2.02 18.95
CA LEU A 280 8.82 -3.41 18.51
C LEU A 280 8.74 -4.38 19.70
N ALA A 281 9.47 -4.12 20.80
CA ALA A 281 9.42 -4.94 22.01
C ALA A 281 8.01 -4.96 22.62
N ALA A 282 7.35 -3.80 22.71
CA ALA A 282 5.95 -3.73 23.17
C ALA A 282 4.97 -4.50 22.27
N GLY A 283 5.23 -4.55 20.97
CA GLY A 283 4.46 -5.36 20.03
C GLY A 283 4.68 -6.86 20.21
N ILE A 284 5.92 -7.27 20.41
CA ILE A 284 6.28 -8.65 20.71
C ILE A 284 5.65 -9.10 22.04
N GLU A 285 5.67 -8.27 23.07
CA GLU A 285 5.01 -8.57 24.35
C GLU A 285 3.51 -8.82 24.14
N ARG A 286 2.81 -7.95 23.39
CA ARG A 286 1.38 -8.16 23.08
C ARG A 286 1.12 -9.45 22.31
N PHE A 287 2.00 -9.79 21.35
CA PHE A 287 1.94 -11.05 20.62
C PHE A 287 2.13 -12.25 21.58
N GLU A 288 3.08 -12.21 22.50
CA GLU A 288 3.30 -13.27 23.51
C GLU A 288 2.15 -13.40 24.52
N MET A 289 1.51 -12.29 24.85
CA MET A 289 0.29 -12.31 25.67
C MET A 289 -0.89 -12.95 24.94
N ALA A 290 -1.00 -12.72 23.63
CA ALA A 290 -2.08 -13.27 22.81
C ALA A 290 -1.85 -14.73 22.38
N THR A 291 -0.62 -15.23 22.50
CA THR A 291 -0.24 -16.56 22.01
C THR A 291 0.49 -17.39 23.06
N THR A 292 0.66 -18.67 22.79
CA THR A 292 1.47 -19.59 23.63
C THR A 292 2.94 -19.56 23.25
N LEU A 293 3.32 -18.85 22.19
CA LEU A 293 4.72 -18.71 21.78
C LEU A 293 5.47 -17.74 22.68
N ARG A 294 6.78 -18.00 22.81
CA ARG A 294 7.76 -17.08 23.38
C ARG A 294 8.76 -16.72 22.31
N VAL A 295 9.19 -15.47 22.30
CA VAL A 295 10.11 -14.94 21.31
C VAL A 295 11.51 -14.86 21.91
N ASP A 296 12.30 -15.92 21.72
CA ASP A 296 13.66 -15.97 22.23
C ASP A 296 14.62 -15.02 21.48
N ARG A 297 14.33 -14.77 20.19
CA ARG A 297 15.13 -13.86 19.36
C ARG A 297 14.35 -13.33 18.15
N VAL A 298 14.74 -12.16 17.71
CA VAL A 298 14.37 -11.57 16.41
C VAL A 298 15.54 -11.81 15.45
N SER A 299 15.32 -12.48 14.33
CA SER A 299 16.39 -12.80 13.36
C SER A 299 16.61 -11.70 12.32
N ALA A 300 15.59 -10.90 12.06
CA ALA A 300 15.63 -9.70 11.23
C ALA A 300 14.47 -8.79 11.58
N GLN A 301 14.60 -7.52 11.25
CA GLN A 301 13.55 -6.54 11.43
C GLN A 301 13.64 -5.46 10.36
N TRP A 302 12.50 -4.85 10.03
CA TRP A 302 12.45 -3.69 9.15
C TRP A 302 11.27 -2.80 9.49
N ALA A 303 11.31 -1.56 9.00
CA ALA A 303 10.19 -0.66 9.04
C ALA A 303 9.90 -0.07 7.66
N GLY A 304 8.65 0.26 7.41
CA GLY A 304 8.19 0.99 6.24
C GLY A 304 7.34 2.19 6.63
N LEU A 305 7.09 3.08 5.69
CA LEU A 305 6.22 4.23 5.87
C LEU A 305 4.87 3.99 5.24
N ARG A 306 3.82 4.21 6.01
CA ARG A 306 2.43 4.27 5.56
C ARG A 306 2.00 5.72 5.55
N SER A 307 1.79 6.30 4.37
CA SER A 307 1.49 7.73 4.23
C SER A 307 -0.01 7.93 4.10
N PHE A 308 -0.59 8.68 5.01
CA PHE A 308 -2.03 8.90 5.10
C PHE A 308 -2.40 10.35 4.84
N PHE A 309 -3.44 10.57 4.08
CA PHE A 309 -4.20 11.80 4.08
C PHE A 309 -5.15 11.84 5.29
N ALA A 310 -5.71 13.01 5.61
CA ALA A 310 -6.41 13.24 6.88
C ALA A 310 -7.56 12.28 7.16
N ASP A 311 -8.31 11.83 6.14
CA ASP A 311 -9.41 10.89 6.28
C ASP A 311 -9.01 9.42 6.10
N GLY A 312 -7.70 9.15 5.91
CA GLY A 312 -7.16 7.82 5.67
C GLY A 312 -7.40 7.26 4.27
N THR A 313 -8.03 8.03 3.38
CA THR A 313 -8.32 7.64 1.99
C THR A 313 -7.24 8.20 1.05
N PRO A 314 -6.81 7.49 -0.01
CA PRO A 314 -5.85 8.01 -0.98
C PRO A 314 -6.26 9.34 -1.59
N VAL A 315 -5.29 10.07 -2.12
CA VAL A 315 -5.52 11.28 -2.90
C VAL A 315 -5.11 11.00 -4.34
N VAL A 316 -6.09 11.04 -5.25
CA VAL A 316 -5.90 10.80 -6.68
C VAL A 316 -6.71 11.81 -7.48
N GLY A 317 -6.05 12.57 -8.33
CA GLY A 317 -6.70 13.57 -9.17
C GLY A 317 -5.83 14.78 -9.44
N SER A 318 -6.30 15.69 -10.29
CA SER A 318 -5.62 16.94 -10.61
C SER A 318 -5.56 17.87 -9.39
N ASP A 319 -4.44 18.56 -9.25
CA ASP A 319 -4.34 19.65 -8.30
C ASP A 319 -5.32 20.79 -8.67
N PRO A 320 -6.07 21.34 -7.70
CA PRO A 320 -7.05 22.39 -7.99
C PRO A 320 -6.46 23.67 -8.58
N GLN A 321 -5.19 23.98 -8.28
CA GLN A 321 -4.51 25.19 -8.76
C GLN A 321 -3.73 24.92 -10.06
N ARG A 322 -3.36 23.65 -10.33
CA ARG A 322 -2.55 23.25 -11.46
C ARG A 322 -3.00 21.88 -11.99
N PRO A 323 -3.97 21.83 -12.91
CA PRO A 323 -4.52 20.57 -13.42
C PRO A 323 -3.48 19.62 -14.04
N GLU A 324 -2.36 20.15 -14.54
CA GLU A 324 -1.22 19.40 -15.10
C GLU A 324 -0.33 18.77 -14.02
N PHE A 325 -0.65 18.94 -12.74
CA PHE A 325 -0.07 18.23 -11.61
C PHE A 325 -1.13 17.27 -11.05
N VAL A 326 -0.85 15.98 -11.16
CA VAL A 326 -1.78 14.90 -10.74
C VAL A 326 -1.24 14.25 -9.48
N TRP A 327 -2.06 14.23 -8.45
CA TRP A 327 -1.78 13.51 -7.22
C TRP A 327 -2.08 12.01 -7.37
N CYS A 328 -1.21 11.17 -6.85
CA CYS A 328 -1.36 9.72 -6.70
C CYS A 328 -0.65 9.28 -5.41
N ALA A 329 -1.16 9.71 -4.26
CA ALA A 329 -0.46 9.64 -2.99
C ALA A 329 -1.40 9.30 -1.82
N GLY A 330 -0.84 9.18 -0.61
CA GLY A 330 -1.65 8.93 0.60
C GLY A 330 -2.23 7.51 0.66
N LEU A 331 -1.58 6.51 0.05
CA LEU A 331 -2.10 5.15 -0.07
C LEU A 331 -2.08 4.34 1.24
N GLY A 332 -1.60 4.92 2.33
CA GLY A 332 -1.59 4.30 3.66
C GLY A 332 -0.93 2.93 3.68
N GLY A 333 -1.56 1.98 4.37
CA GLY A 333 -1.17 0.58 4.41
C GLY A 333 -1.77 -0.30 3.30
N TYR A 334 -2.51 0.30 2.35
CA TYR A 334 -3.35 -0.38 1.36
C TYR A 334 -2.75 -0.39 -0.04
N GLY A 335 -1.62 0.32 -0.23
CA GLY A 335 -1.09 0.71 -1.54
C GLY A 335 -1.01 -0.40 -2.57
N ILE A 336 -0.54 -1.59 -2.19
CA ILE A 336 -0.39 -2.71 -3.14
C ILE A 336 -1.75 -3.19 -3.64
N GLN A 337 -2.69 -3.44 -2.73
CA GLN A 337 -4.00 -4.01 -3.09
C GLN A 337 -4.89 -3.03 -3.87
N VAL A 338 -4.74 -1.71 -3.67
CA VAL A 338 -5.54 -0.69 -4.37
C VAL A 338 -4.85 -0.10 -5.60
N ALA A 339 -3.56 -0.39 -5.82
CA ALA A 339 -2.77 0.20 -6.91
C ALA A 339 -3.40 0.06 -8.30
N PRO A 340 -4.03 -1.06 -8.69
CA PRO A 340 -4.70 -1.17 -9.97
C PRO A 340 -5.80 -0.12 -10.18
N ALA A 341 -6.72 0.04 -9.23
CA ALA A 341 -7.81 1.02 -9.34
C ALA A 341 -7.28 2.46 -9.24
N VAL A 342 -6.38 2.72 -8.28
CA VAL A 342 -5.75 4.03 -8.07
C VAL A 342 -4.99 4.49 -9.30
N SER A 343 -4.17 3.62 -9.90
CA SER A 343 -3.42 3.96 -11.13
C SER A 343 -4.32 4.14 -12.34
N THR A 344 -5.46 3.45 -12.39
CA THR A 344 -6.47 3.66 -13.45
C THR A 344 -7.08 5.06 -13.34
N LEU A 345 -7.41 5.50 -12.13
CA LEU A 345 -7.90 6.86 -11.87
C LEU A 345 -6.84 7.92 -12.16
N ALA A 346 -5.60 7.71 -11.70
CA ALA A 346 -4.49 8.63 -11.93
C ALA A 346 -4.16 8.79 -13.43
N ALA A 347 -4.14 7.68 -14.18
CA ALA A 347 -3.91 7.72 -15.61
C ALA A 347 -5.05 8.40 -16.36
N ALA A 348 -6.32 8.09 -16.02
CA ALA A 348 -7.47 8.77 -16.62
C ALA A 348 -7.42 10.29 -16.38
N THR A 349 -7.06 10.71 -15.16
CA THR A 349 -6.88 12.13 -14.82
C THR A 349 -5.75 12.77 -15.65
N ALA A 350 -4.59 12.13 -15.74
CA ALA A 350 -3.45 12.63 -16.51
C ALA A 350 -3.74 12.76 -18.02
N LEU A 351 -4.64 11.93 -18.54
CA LEU A 351 -5.11 11.95 -19.91
C LEU A 351 -6.26 12.93 -20.16
N GLY A 352 -6.82 13.56 -19.13
CA GLY A 352 -8.06 14.34 -19.26
C GLY A 352 -9.26 13.49 -19.67
N ALA A 353 -9.23 12.18 -19.41
CA ALA A 353 -10.28 11.25 -19.77
C ALA A 353 -11.34 11.12 -18.67
N THR A 354 -12.53 10.63 -19.04
CA THR A 354 -13.58 10.35 -18.06
C THR A 354 -13.11 9.29 -17.06
N ALA A 355 -13.32 9.54 -15.77
CA ALA A 355 -12.96 8.61 -14.72
C ALA A 355 -13.78 7.31 -14.82
N PRO A 356 -13.14 6.13 -14.88
CA PRO A 356 -13.84 4.84 -15.02
C PRO A 356 -14.69 4.46 -13.81
N PHE A 357 -14.40 5.06 -12.64
CA PHE A 357 -15.11 4.86 -11.37
C PHE A 357 -15.52 6.22 -10.79
N PRO A 358 -16.62 6.87 -11.27
CA PRO A 358 -16.93 8.26 -10.90
C PRO A 358 -17.10 8.49 -9.40
N SER A 359 -17.77 7.58 -8.68
CA SER A 359 -17.97 7.67 -7.24
C SER A 359 -16.63 7.58 -6.49
N LEU A 360 -15.77 6.63 -6.86
CA LEU A 360 -14.43 6.50 -6.29
C LEU A 360 -13.53 7.68 -6.63
N ALA A 361 -13.59 8.18 -7.87
CA ALA A 361 -12.85 9.37 -8.27
C ALA A 361 -13.20 10.58 -7.39
N ALA A 362 -14.49 10.79 -7.09
CA ALA A 362 -14.94 11.83 -6.18
C ALA A 362 -14.45 11.59 -4.74
N ALA A 363 -14.49 10.34 -4.27
CA ALA A 363 -14.08 9.97 -2.93
C ALA A 363 -12.56 10.11 -2.69
N VAL A 364 -11.73 10.08 -3.75
CA VAL A 364 -10.27 10.23 -3.65
C VAL A 364 -9.76 11.57 -4.17
N ALA A 365 -10.62 12.49 -4.63
CA ALA A 365 -10.21 13.75 -5.22
C ALA A 365 -9.43 14.64 -4.22
N PRO A 366 -8.41 15.40 -4.67
CA PRO A 366 -7.62 16.28 -3.79
C PRO A 366 -8.45 17.35 -3.08
N GLY A 367 -9.48 17.89 -3.75
CA GLY A 367 -10.37 18.94 -3.22
C GLY A 367 -11.63 18.43 -2.52
N ARG A 368 -11.73 17.14 -2.19
CA ARG A 368 -12.91 16.58 -1.52
C ARG A 368 -13.14 17.18 -0.14
N ARG A 369 -14.42 17.30 0.25
CA ARG A 369 -14.76 17.71 1.62
C ARG A 369 -14.36 16.60 2.59
N LEU A 370 -13.54 16.94 3.57
CA LEU A 370 -13.21 16.03 4.67
C LEU A 370 -14.41 15.92 5.61
N VAL A 371 -14.88 14.70 5.84
CA VAL A 371 -15.82 14.43 6.92
C VAL A 371 -14.95 14.24 8.18
N PRO A 372 -15.16 15.04 9.24
CA PRO A 372 -14.47 14.82 10.52
C PRO A 372 -14.71 13.38 11.00
N ARG A 373 -13.65 12.72 11.49
CA ARG A 373 -13.73 11.39 12.11
C ARG A 373 -14.35 11.48 13.50
#